data_180a462bf04b0ce83f2c7f873a4bfa68
#
_entry.id   180a462bf04b0ce83f2c7f873a4bfa68
#
_cell.length_a   1.000
_cell.length_b   1.000
_cell.length_c   1.000
_cell.angle_alpha   90.00
_cell.angle_beta   90.00
_cell.angle_gamma   90.00
#
_symmetry.space_group_name_H-M   'P 1'
#
loop_
_entity.id
_entity.type
_entity.pdbx_description
1 polymer ?
#
loop_
_entity_poly.entity_id
_entity_poly.type
_entity_poly.pdbx_seq_one_letter_code
_entity_poly.pdbx_strand_id
1 'polypeptide(L)'
;EMEAAVRENLAIRWFCGFSLTEKTPDHSYFGKFRKRIGTQHLADIFNSVNEKLQKEGLFGNIFYFIDASTIITKSALWEERDKAIKDGHDKLNNLVVKEYAADNQARWGAKSKRNIWFGYKRHTAVDMRYGLISKTTITPANVLDYQVVEQICPKQGYVFMDKLYDTKDTDTKIRASGCSPGTIRK
;
A
#
# COMPACT_ATOMS: atom_id res chain seq x y z
N GLU A 1 5.04 -10.34 -17.55
CA GLU A 1 4.74 -11.62 -16.86
C GLU A 1 3.25 -11.96 -16.93
N MET A 2 2.32 -11.14 -16.44
CA MET A 2 0.87 -11.44 -16.42
C MET A 2 0.28 -11.66 -17.83
N GLU A 3 0.62 -10.83 -18.82
CA GLU A 3 0.20 -11.00 -20.21
C GLU A 3 0.58 -12.38 -20.75
N ALA A 4 1.83 -12.79 -20.56
CA ALA A 4 2.32 -14.09 -21.00
C ALA A 4 1.59 -15.24 -20.25
N ALA A 5 1.40 -15.09 -18.94
CA ALA A 5 0.69 -16.09 -18.14
C ALA A 5 -0.75 -16.31 -18.63
N VAL A 6 -1.51 -15.24 -18.89
CA VAL A 6 -2.88 -15.36 -19.41
C VAL A 6 -2.92 -15.88 -20.84
N ARG A 7 -1.90 -15.58 -21.66
CA ARG A 7 -1.81 -16.07 -23.03
C ARG A 7 -1.45 -17.55 -23.14
N GLU A 8 -0.54 -18.02 -22.28
CA GLU A 8 0.13 -19.31 -22.41
C GLU A 8 -0.36 -20.39 -21.43
N ASN A 9 -0.97 -20.00 -20.30
CA ASN A 9 -1.47 -20.92 -19.29
C ASN A 9 -2.99 -21.07 -19.38
N LEU A 10 -3.46 -22.25 -19.75
CA LEU A 10 -4.88 -22.55 -19.93
C LEU A 10 -5.70 -22.40 -18.64
N ALA A 11 -5.14 -22.78 -17.50
CA ALA A 11 -5.84 -22.67 -16.22
C ALA A 11 -6.02 -21.19 -15.81
N ILE A 12 -4.98 -20.36 -15.99
CA ILE A 12 -5.06 -18.92 -15.74
C ILE A 12 -6.02 -18.26 -16.73
N ARG A 13 -5.96 -18.66 -18.01
CA ARG A 13 -6.85 -18.16 -19.05
C ARG A 13 -8.31 -18.44 -18.73
N TRP A 14 -8.61 -19.67 -18.35
CA TRP A 14 -9.95 -20.08 -17.93
C TRP A 14 -10.42 -19.33 -16.68
N PHE A 15 -9.56 -19.22 -15.66
CA PHE A 15 -9.85 -18.45 -14.44
C PHE A 15 -10.20 -16.99 -14.74
N CYS A 16 -9.52 -16.37 -15.70
CA CYS A 16 -9.79 -15.00 -16.16
C CYS A 16 -11.03 -14.89 -17.06
N GLY A 17 -11.71 -15.98 -17.39
CA GLY A 17 -12.91 -16.00 -18.21
C GLY A 17 -12.68 -15.88 -19.72
N PHE A 18 -11.45 -16.06 -20.21
CA PHE A 18 -11.13 -16.00 -21.65
C PHE A 18 -11.29 -17.37 -22.31
N SER A 19 -11.96 -17.41 -23.47
CA SER A 19 -12.01 -18.60 -24.31
C SER A 19 -10.65 -18.87 -24.98
N LEU A 20 -10.47 -20.09 -25.54
CA LEU A 20 -9.19 -20.50 -26.16
C LEU A 20 -8.79 -19.62 -27.36
N THR A 21 -9.77 -19.15 -28.11
CA THR A 21 -9.58 -18.36 -29.34
C THR A 21 -9.65 -16.86 -29.12
N GLU A 22 -10.05 -16.42 -27.93
CA GLU A 22 -10.23 -15.01 -27.62
C GLU A 22 -8.89 -14.31 -27.44
N LYS A 23 -8.76 -13.07 -27.96
CA LYS A 23 -7.56 -12.27 -27.80
C LYS A 23 -7.47 -11.76 -26.37
N THR A 24 -6.35 -12.02 -25.71
CA THR A 24 -6.07 -11.54 -24.34
C THR A 24 -5.52 -10.11 -24.34
N PRO A 25 -5.77 -9.34 -23.29
CA PRO A 25 -5.22 -7.97 -23.14
C PRO A 25 -3.70 -7.98 -23.08
N ASP A 26 -3.07 -7.01 -23.74
CA ASP A 26 -1.64 -6.75 -23.61
C ASP A 26 -1.31 -5.90 -22.35
N HIS A 27 -0.03 -5.75 -22.05
CA HIS A 27 0.44 -5.02 -20.88
C HIS A 27 0.01 -3.54 -20.85
N SER A 28 -0.19 -2.90 -22.01
CA SER A 28 -0.57 -1.48 -22.08
C SER A 28 -2.02 -1.25 -21.64
N TYR A 29 -2.86 -2.29 -21.76
CA TYR A 29 -4.25 -2.23 -21.37
C TYR A 29 -4.44 -1.96 -19.86
N PHE A 30 -3.60 -2.54 -19.01
CA PHE A 30 -3.72 -2.38 -17.55
C PHE A 30 -3.57 -0.93 -17.11
N GLY A 31 -2.65 -0.18 -17.72
CA GLY A 31 -2.48 1.25 -17.45
C GLY A 31 -3.70 2.09 -17.87
N LYS A 32 -4.23 1.82 -19.07
CA LYS A 32 -5.44 2.48 -19.60
C LYS A 32 -6.66 2.13 -18.76
N PHE A 33 -6.83 0.86 -18.42
CA PHE A 33 -7.93 0.36 -17.60
C PHE A 33 -7.96 1.00 -16.21
N ARG A 34 -6.79 1.06 -15.53
CA ARG A 34 -6.66 1.67 -14.21
C ARG A 34 -7.00 3.17 -14.23
N LYS A 35 -6.56 3.90 -15.25
CA LYS A 35 -6.94 5.32 -15.44
C LYS A 35 -8.44 5.49 -15.68
N ARG A 36 -9.06 4.58 -16.43
CA ARG A 36 -10.47 4.61 -16.79
C ARG A 36 -11.39 4.28 -15.63
N ILE A 37 -11.06 3.25 -14.83
CA ILE A 37 -11.82 2.82 -13.66
C ILE A 37 -11.67 3.81 -12.51
N GLY A 38 -10.46 4.35 -12.30
CA GLY A 38 -10.15 5.23 -11.18
C GLY A 38 -9.88 4.48 -9.87
N THR A 39 -9.34 5.20 -8.90
CA THR A 39 -8.89 4.63 -7.62
C THR A 39 -10.05 4.16 -6.76
N GLN A 40 -11.17 4.90 -6.76
CA GLN A 40 -12.32 4.58 -5.92
C GLN A 40 -12.93 3.22 -6.31
N HIS A 41 -13.21 2.99 -7.59
CA HIS A 41 -13.77 1.71 -8.04
C HIS A 41 -12.83 0.52 -7.80
N LEU A 42 -11.51 0.73 -7.86
CA LEU A 42 -10.57 -0.33 -7.50
C LEU A 42 -10.62 -0.65 -6.01
N ALA A 43 -10.78 0.35 -5.14
CA ALA A 43 -10.99 0.16 -3.72
C ALA A 43 -12.31 -0.56 -3.43
N ASP A 44 -13.38 -0.20 -4.13
CA ASP A 44 -14.70 -0.84 -3.99
C ASP A 44 -14.65 -2.32 -4.39
N ILE A 45 -13.95 -2.64 -5.50
CA ILE A 45 -13.72 -4.03 -5.91
C ILE A 45 -12.95 -4.80 -4.84
N PHE A 46 -11.85 -4.23 -4.31
CA PHE A 46 -11.07 -4.86 -3.26
C PHE A 46 -11.92 -5.13 -2.01
N ASN A 47 -12.70 -4.16 -1.56
CA ASN A 47 -13.60 -4.29 -0.42
C ASN A 47 -14.67 -5.35 -0.66
N SER A 48 -15.31 -5.37 -1.84
CA SER A 48 -16.32 -6.37 -2.20
C SER A 48 -15.77 -7.79 -2.21
N VAL A 49 -14.52 -7.97 -2.69
CA VAL A 49 -13.84 -9.28 -2.64
C VAL A 49 -13.59 -9.67 -1.18
N ASN A 50 -13.07 -8.77 -0.35
CA ASN A 50 -12.83 -9.06 1.05
C ASN A 50 -14.12 -9.39 1.82
N GLU A 51 -15.23 -8.70 1.55
CA GLU A 51 -16.54 -9.02 2.14
C GLU A 51 -17.02 -10.42 1.78
N LYS A 52 -16.85 -10.83 0.52
CA LYS A 52 -17.17 -12.21 0.10
C LYS A 52 -16.30 -13.24 0.81
N LEU A 53 -14.98 -13.01 0.84
CA LEU A 53 -14.04 -13.90 1.54
C LEU A 53 -14.37 -14.00 3.03
N GLN A 54 -14.79 -12.90 3.66
CA GLN A 54 -15.23 -12.88 5.06
C GLN A 54 -16.50 -13.72 5.27
N LYS A 55 -17.49 -13.59 4.38
CA LYS A 55 -18.73 -14.38 4.43
C LYS A 55 -18.49 -15.88 4.26
N GLU A 56 -17.53 -16.25 3.41
CA GLU A 56 -17.11 -17.63 3.17
C GLU A 56 -16.19 -18.19 4.30
N GLY A 57 -15.93 -17.40 5.35
CA GLY A 57 -15.09 -17.82 6.48
C GLY A 57 -13.61 -17.98 6.14
N LEU A 58 -13.14 -17.35 5.07
CA LEU A 58 -11.74 -17.41 4.62
C LEU A 58 -10.82 -16.44 5.36
N PHE A 59 -11.35 -15.56 6.20
CA PHE A 59 -10.56 -14.82 7.19
C PHE A 59 -10.60 -15.54 8.53
N GLY A 60 -9.43 -15.75 9.14
CA GLY A 60 -9.29 -16.40 10.44
C GLY A 60 -9.77 -15.54 11.58
N ASN A 61 -9.63 -14.22 11.46
CA ASN A 61 -10.03 -13.21 12.43
C ASN A 61 -9.38 -13.38 13.83
N ILE A 62 -8.28 -14.12 13.91
CA ILE A 62 -7.59 -14.42 15.17
C ILE A 62 -6.25 -13.67 15.22
N PHE A 63 -5.42 -13.81 14.19
CA PHE A 63 -4.08 -13.22 14.14
C PHE A 63 -3.90 -12.39 12.88
N TYR A 64 -3.41 -11.17 13.06
CA TYR A 64 -3.08 -10.25 11.99
C TYR A 64 -1.67 -9.73 12.14
N PHE A 65 -0.97 -9.58 11.02
CA PHE A 65 0.27 -8.82 10.96
C PHE A 65 0.05 -7.49 10.26
N ILE A 66 0.62 -6.43 10.84
CA ILE A 66 0.64 -5.10 10.23
C ILE A 66 2.10 -4.74 9.97
N ASP A 67 2.40 -4.37 8.72
CA ASP A 67 3.72 -3.90 8.32
C ASP A 67 3.62 -2.81 7.25
N ALA A 68 4.70 -2.03 7.13
CA ALA A 68 4.84 -0.96 6.15
C ALA A 68 5.95 -1.26 5.15
N SER A 69 5.62 -1.23 3.87
CA SER A 69 6.57 -1.34 2.77
C SER A 69 6.74 -0.03 2.01
N THR A 70 7.93 0.21 1.50
CA THR A 70 8.27 1.44 0.75
C THR A 70 7.78 1.37 -0.69
N ILE A 71 7.26 2.51 -1.19
CA ILE A 71 7.00 2.74 -2.61
C ILE A 71 7.85 3.94 -3.02
N ILE A 72 8.78 3.72 -3.95
CA ILE A 72 9.70 4.74 -4.43
C ILE A 72 9.13 5.37 -5.69
N THR A 73 9.14 6.69 -5.78
CA THR A 73 8.81 7.46 -6.97
C THR A 73 9.93 8.44 -7.34
N LYS A 74 9.83 9.05 -8.51
CA LYS A 74 10.80 10.07 -8.95
C LYS A 74 10.58 11.37 -8.17
N SER A 75 11.66 11.93 -7.64
CA SER A 75 11.59 13.18 -6.87
C SER A 75 11.39 14.41 -7.77
N ALA A 76 12.06 14.44 -8.93
CA ALA A 76 11.95 15.51 -9.90
C ALA A 76 12.34 15.01 -11.30
N LEU A 77 11.79 15.62 -12.35
CA LEU A 77 12.29 15.62 -13.70
C LEU A 77 13.32 16.76 -13.84
N TRP A 78 13.98 16.87 -14.99
CA TRP A 78 14.99 17.90 -15.21
C TRP A 78 14.43 19.32 -15.07
N GLU A 79 13.23 19.56 -15.60
CA GLU A 79 12.59 20.88 -15.60
C GLU A 79 12.26 21.38 -14.19
N GLU A 80 11.69 20.55 -13.32
CA GLU A 80 11.39 20.91 -11.92
C GLU A 80 12.66 21.12 -11.12
N ARG A 81 13.70 20.33 -11.36
CA ARG A 81 15.02 20.49 -10.75
C ARG A 81 15.66 21.82 -11.12
N ASP A 82 15.67 22.15 -12.43
CA ASP A 82 16.26 23.39 -12.93
C ASP A 82 15.52 24.63 -12.39
N LYS A 83 14.18 24.53 -12.28
CA LYS A 83 13.37 25.58 -11.67
C LYS A 83 13.74 25.76 -10.20
N ALA A 84 13.84 24.68 -9.42
CA ALA A 84 14.20 24.76 -7.99
C ALA A 84 15.59 25.39 -7.79
N ILE A 85 16.57 25.07 -8.63
CA ILE A 85 17.91 25.64 -8.60
C ILE A 85 17.87 27.16 -8.89
N LYS A 86 17.10 27.57 -9.91
CA LYS A 86 16.92 29.00 -10.24
C LYS A 86 16.30 29.80 -9.10
N ASP A 87 15.41 29.17 -8.36
CA ASP A 87 14.72 29.77 -7.21
C ASP A 87 15.56 29.67 -5.90
N GLY A 88 16.82 29.22 -5.98
CA GLY A 88 17.76 29.18 -4.86
C GLY A 88 17.67 27.93 -3.97
N HIS A 89 17.07 26.86 -4.46
CA HIS A 89 16.93 25.59 -3.73
C HIS A 89 17.91 24.53 -4.23
N ASP A 90 19.03 24.33 -3.55
CA ASP A 90 20.03 23.32 -3.92
C ASP A 90 19.51 21.88 -3.81
N LYS A 91 18.52 21.64 -2.93
CA LYS A 91 17.95 20.31 -2.65
C LYS A 91 16.44 20.38 -2.46
N LEU A 92 15.72 19.45 -3.09
CA LEU A 92 14.32 19.24 -2.80
C LEU A 92 14.16 18.56 -1.43
N ASN A 93 13.68 19.27 -0.45
CA ASN A 93 13.29 18.75 0.87
C ASN A 93 11.76 18.75 1.01
N ASN A 94 11.24 18.22 2.11
CA ASN A 94 9.79 18.11 2.31
C ASN A 94 9.04 19.45 2.37
N LEU A 95 9.72 20.57 2.55
CA LEU A 95 9.11 21.92 2.60
C LEU A 95 8.78 22.40 1.19
N VAL A 96 9.68 22.15 0.22
CA VAL A 96 9.56 22.66 -1.15
C VAL A 96 9.03 21.63 -2.16
N VAL A 97 8.87 20.36 -1.76
CA VAL A 97 8.38 19.27 -2.63
C VAL A 97 7.07 19.61 -3.34
N LYS A 98 6.16 20.33 -2.68
CA LYS A 98 4.85 20.66 -3.27
C LYS A 98 4.97 21.55 -4.52
N GLU A 99 6.02 22.34 -4.62
CA GLU A 99 6.24 23.31 -5.70
C GLU A 99 7.11 22.77 -6.83
N TYR A 100 8.08 21.90 -6.50
CA TYR A 100 9.14 21.50 -7.41
C TYR A 100 9.24 20.00 -7.68
N ALA A 101 8.44 19.15 -7.05
CA ALA A 101 8.51 17.72 -7.30
C ALA A 101 7.55 17.30 -8.43
N ALA A 102 7.99 16.35 -9.25
CA ALA A 102 7.15 15.72 -10.26
C ALA A 102 5.92 15.03 -9.65
N ASP A 103 6.07 14.50 -8.44
CA ASP A 103 4.99 13.99 -7.61
C ASP A 103 4.90 14.83 -6.33
N ASN A 104 4.01 15.81 -6.34
CA ASN A 104 3.85 16.77 -5.26
C ASN A 104 3.14 16.21 -4.01
N GLN A 105 2.62 14.99 -4.05
CA GLN A 105 2.02 14.30 -2.91
C GLN A 105 3.03 13.40 -2.19
N ALA A 106 4.07 12.93 -2.89
CA ALA A 106 5.13 12.14 -2.30
C ALA A 106 6.00 12.97 -1.33
N ARG A 107 6.69 12.30 -0.42
CA ARG A 107 7.60 12.93 0.55
C ARG A 107 8.87 12.10 0.71
N TRP A 108 9.91 12.75 1.22
CA TRP A 108 11.11 12.08 1.70
C TRP A 108 10.83 11.37 3.02
N GLY A 109 11.15 10.09 3.07
CA GLY A 109 11.15 9.26 4.26
C GLY A 109 12.51 8.64 4.50
N ALA A 110 12.76 8.19 5.73
CA ALA A 110 14.00 7.54 6.11
C ALA A 110 13.75 6.40 7.10
N LYS A 111 14.40 5.24 6.88
CA LYS A 111 14.52 4.16 7.88
C LYS A 111 15.82 4.28 8.67
N SER A 112 16.85 4.91 8.09
CA SER A 112 18.15 5.18 8.71
C SER A 112 18.84 6.33 7.99
N LYS A 113 19.99 6.80 8.51
CA LYS A 113 20.81 7.83 7.84
C LYS A 113 21.21 7.47 6.41
N ARG A 114 21.30 6.16 6.09
CA ARG A 114 21.71 5.66 4.77
C ARG A 114 20.55 5.14 3.90
N ASN A 115 19.39 4.93 4.49
CA ASN A 115 18.21 4.42 3.80
C ASN A 115 17.12 5.49 3.76
N ILE A 116 17.26 6.40 2.81
CA ILE A 116 16.35 7.52 2.54
C ILE A 116 15.73 7.30 1.17
N TRP A 117 14.44 7.53 1.03
CA TRP A 117 13.74 7.45 -0.26
C TRP A 117 12.72 8.58 -0.41
N PHE A 118 12.38 8.87 -1.65
CA PHE A 118 11.27 9.74 -2.02
C PHE A 118 10.08 8.90 -2.49
N GLY A 119 8.89 9.14 -1.95
CA GLY A 119 7.70 8.39 -2.32
C GLY A 119 6.70 8.23 -1.20
N TYR A 120 6.24 6.99 -1.04
CA TYR A 120 5.15 6.61 -0.15
C TYR A 120 5.53 5.39 0.70
N LYS A 121 4.67 5.10 1.66
CA LYS A 121 4.60 3.82 2.37
C LYS A 121 3.25 3.17 2.09
N ARG A 122 3.26 1.87 1.83
CA ARG A 122 2.06 1.05 1.82
C ARG A 122 1.99 0.30 3.13
N HIS A 123 0.97 0.56 3.91
CA HIS A 123 0.68 -0.14 5.15
C HIS A 123 -0.34 -1.24 4.85
N THR A 124 -0.10 -2.43 5.34
CA THR A 124 -0.90 -3.61 5.02
C THR A 124 -1.18 -4.41 6.28
N ALA A 125 -2.45 -4.76 6.50
CA ALA A 125 -2.87 -5.73 7.50
C ALA A 125 -3.18 -7.06 6.81
N VAL A 126 -2.51 -8.13 7.23
CA VAL A 126 -2.63 -9.47 6.66
C VAL A 126 -3.22 -10.42 7.70
N ASP A 127 -4.30 -11.09 7.35
CA ASP A 127 -4.81 -12.23 8.13
C ASP A 127 -3.89 -13.42 7.97
N MET A 128 -3.48 -14.00 9.10
CA MET A 128 -2.45 -15.04 9.13
C MET A 128 -2.95 -16.44 8.78
N ARG A 129 -4.26 -16.66 8.72
CA ARG A 129 -4.80 -17.99 8.40
C ARG A 129 -4.48 -18.40 6.97
N TYR A 130 -4.71 -17.49 6.02
CA TYR A 130 -4.52 -17.75 4.60
C TYR A 130 -3.60 -16.72 3.91
N GLY A 131 -2.99 -15.82 4.65
CA GLY A 131 -2.13 -14.78 4.08
C GLY A 131 -2.89 -13.71 3.29
N LEU A 132 -4.18 -13.52 3.55
CA LEU A 132 -5.02 -12.59 2.80
C LEU A 132 -4.88 -11.16 3.35
N ILE A 133 -4.78 -10.19 2.44
CA ILE A 133 -4.76 -8.78 2.81
C ILE A 133 -6.17 -8.35 3.20
N SER A 134 -6.36 -8.04 4.49
CA SER A 134 -7.64 -7.56 5.03
C SER A 134 -7.84 -6.07 4.81
N LYS A 135 -6.80 -5.28 5.01
CA LYS A 135 -6.81 -3.83 4.80
C LYS A 135 -5.47 -3.34 4.25
N THR A 136 -5.52 -2.27 3.48
CA THR A 136 -4.32 -1.58 3.00
C THR A 136 -4.57 -0.09 2.91
N THR A 137 -3.54 0.71 3.17
CA THR A 137 -3.57 2.16 2.95
C THR A 137 -2.19 2.64 2.50
N ILE A 138 -2.16 3.80 1.84
CA ILE A 138 -0.93 4.41 1.34
C ILE A 138 -0.82 5.79 1.95
N THR A 139 0.38 6.12 2.46
CA THR A 139 0.70 7.44 2.99
C THR A 139 1.97 7.99 2.38
N PRO A 140 2.19 9.31 2.37
CA PRO A 140 3.50 9.87 2.08
C PRO A 140 4.58 9.29 3.00
N ALA A 141 5.80 9.15 2.48
CA ALA A 141 6.87 8.42 3.18
C ALA A 141 7.30 9.02 4.53
N ASN A 142 7.00 10.29 4.79
CA ASN A 142 7.28 10.97 6.06
C ASN A 142 6.25 10.71 7.17
N VAL A 143 5.12 10.08 6.86
CA VAL A 143 4.12 9.69 7.87
C VAL A 143 4.68 8.53 8.69
N LEU A 144 4.59 8.62 10.01
CA LEU A 144 5.09 7.57 10.91
C LEU A 144 4.09 6.40 10.93
N ASP A 145 4.62 5.18 10.93
CA ASP A 145 3.83 3.96 10.75
C ASP A 145 2.74 3.79 11.83
N TYR A 146 3.03 4.17 13.08
CA TYR A 146 2.06 4.09 14.18
C TYR A 146 0.86 5.05 14.02
N GLN A 147 0.99 6.12 13.23
CA GLN A 147 -0.11 7.07 12.99
C GLN A 147 -1.24 6.48 12.14
N VAL A 148 -0.94 5.41 11.42
CA VAL A 148 -1.85 4.79 10.45
C VAL A 148 -2.59 3.58 11.03
N VAL A 149 -2.21 3.13 12.22
CA VAL A 149 -2.72 1.91 12.85
C VAL A 149 -4.25 1.89 12.92
N GLU A 150 -4.88 2.99 13.30
CA GLU A 150 -6.34 3.09 13.38
C GLU A 150 -7.05 2.81 12.05
N GLN A 151 -6.47 3.23 10.92
CA GLN A 151 -7.04 3.05 9.59
C GLN A 151 -6.97 1.61 9.10
N ILE A 152 -5.89 0.88 9.46
CA ILE A 152 -5.61 -0.46 8.97
C ILE A 152 -5.89 -1.56 10.00
N CYS A 153 -6.15 -1.19 11.26
CA CYS A 153 -6.45 -2.17 12.29
C CYS A 153 -7.73 -2.95 11.94
N PRO A 154 -7.75 -4.29 12.07
CA PRO A 154 -8.97 -5.08 11.96
C PRO A 154 -9.94 -4.74 13.09
N LYS A 155 -11.12 -5.38 13.11
CA LYS A 155 -12.16 -5.13 14.12
C LYS A 155 -12.12 -6.12 15.28
N GLN A 156 -11.29 -7.16 15.20
CA GLN A 156 -11.15 -8.20 16.22
C GLN A 156 -9.83 -8.97 16.05
N GLY A 157 -9.43 -9.73 17.05
CA GLY A 157 -8.26 -10.59 17.04
C GLY A 157 -7.00 -9.93 17.63
N TYR A 158 -5.88 -10.63 17.50
CA TYR A 158 -4.57 -10.15 17.93
C TYR A 158 -3.83 -9.51 16.76
N VAL A 159 -3.25 -8.34 17.00
CA VAL A 159 -2.50 -7.59 15.99
C VAL A 159 -1.03 -7.58 16.37
N PHE A 160 -0.21 -8.21 15.52
CA PHE A 160 1.25 -8.26 15.67
C PHE A 160 1.91 -7.23 14.79
N MET A 161 2.87 -6.51 15.34
CA MET A 161 3.61 -5.44 14.66
C MET A 161 5.06 -5.42 15.16
N ASP A 162 5.95 -4.77 14.39
CA ASP A 162 7.33 -4.54 14.82
C ASP A 162 7.36 -3.62 16.06
N LYS A 163 8.45 -3.72 16.82
CA LYS A 163 8.72 -2.91 18.03
C LYS A 163 8.66 -1.40 17.83
N LEU A 164 8.78 -0.92 16.60
CA LEU A 164 8.60 0.50 16.27
C LEU A 164 7.18 1.01 16.52
N TYR A 165 6.23 0.10 16.57
CA TYR A 165 4.84 0.40 16.92
C TYR A 165 4.56 0.33 18.44
N ASP A 166 5.55 -0.05 19.27
CA ASP A 166 5.39 -0.19 20.72
C ASP A 166 5.26 1.17 21.41
N THR A 167 4.08 1.75 21.32
CA THR A 167 3.70 3.00 21.99
C THR A 167 2.36 2.85 22.69
N LYS A 168 2.16 3.59 23.82
CA LYS A 168 0.88 3.59 24.53
C LYS A 168 -0.29 4.05 23.63
N ASP A 169 -0.04 4.99 22.73
CA ASP A 169 -1.04 5.48 21.77
C ASP A 169 -1.46 4.36 20.80
N THR A 170 -0.51 3.59 20.27
CA THR A 170 -0.79 2.44 19.40
C THR A 170 -1.63 1.39 20.13
N ASP A 171 -1.25 1.01 21.35
CA ASP A 171 -2.00 0.04 22.16
C ASP A 171 -3.44 0.52 22.40
N THR A 172 -3.62 1.79 22.70
CA THR A 172 -4.94 2.39 22.89
C THR A 172 -5.80 2.30 21.63
N LYS A 173 -5.24 2.65 20.47
CA LYS A 173 -5.92 2.59 19.17
C LYS A 173 -6.32 1.16 18.78
N ILE A 174 -5.43 0.19 19.01
CA ILE A 174 -5.71 -1.22 18.74
C ILE A 174 -6.87 -1.73 19.61
N ARG A 175 -6.84 -1.41 20.91
CA ARG A 175 -7.92 -1.80 21.82
C ARG A 175 -9.25 -1.12 21.50
N ALA A 176 -9.21 0.16 21.11
CA ALA A 176 -10.39 0.88 20.66
C ALA A 176 -11.00 0.30 19.37
N SER A 177 -10.19 -0.33 18.52
CA SER A 177 -10.65 -1.07 17.34
C SER A 177 -11.24 -2.46 17.65
N GLY A 178 -11.24 -2.90 18.90
CA GLY A 178 -11.71 -4.23 19.32
C GLY A 178 -10.65 -5.34 19.24
N CYS A 179 -9.39 -4.98 19.04
CA CYS A 179 -8.28 -5.92 18.92
C CYS A 179 -7.41 -5.95 20.20
N SER A 180 -6.57 -6.97 20.30
CA SER A 180 -5.55 -7.10 21.33
C SER A 180 -4.16 -6.85 20.70
N PRO A 181 -3.35 -5.94 21.28
CA PRO A 181 -1.99 -5.71 20.77
C PRO A 181 -1.07 -6.88 21.12
N GLY A 182 -0.34 -7.38 20.13
CA GLY A 182 0.70 -8.40 20.24
C GLY A 182 2.07 -7.86 19.83
N THR A 183 2.31 -6.55 20.01
CA THR A 183 3.55 -5.89 19.61
C THR A 183 4.76 -6.49 20.34
N ILE A 184 5.85 -6.72 19.64
CA ILE A 184 7.11 -7.16 20.23
C ILE A 184 7.68 -6.01 21.08
N ARG A 185 7.66 -6.19 22.37
CA ARG A 185 8.18 -5.20 23.33
C ARG A 185 9.70 -5.13 23.27
N LYS A 186 10.24 -3.95 23.61
CA LYS A 186 11.68 -3.74 23.80
C LYS A 186 12.20 -4.40 25.06
#